data_053f95381ebef1eb156579dda6027df2
#
_entry.id   053f95381ebef1eb156579dda6027df2
#
_cell.length_a   1.000
_cell.length_b   1.000
_cell.length_c   1.000
_cell.angle_alpha   90.00
_cell.angle_beta   90.00
_cell.angle_gamma   90.00
#
_symmetry.space_group_name_H-M   'P 1'
#
loop_
_entity.id
_entity.type
_entity.pdbx_description
1 polymer ?
#
loop_
_entity_poly.entity_id
_entity_poly.type
_entity_poly.pdbx_seq_one_letter_code
_entity_poly.pdbx_strand_id
1 'polypeptide(L)'
;KIDAVVSDLNGESHTEERTFSISRQSLWISNSISDVEELADFKEFKIYSENISGSHIDATVEYEIFKLEEPSHATVARLKTADKQMYSREEWEKLCPALGYGDENTLEKRKIVSSIMKGSVNTADTTPIAIGKKVKFTTGSYRIIMKAKDKDGNEITDTANFRIADKTSDKMPYPMPSYFALSKSSAKVGDKVQVRFGSSFSDVTVFYTIQIGKRDLE
;
A
#
# COMPACT_ATOMS: atom_id res chain seq x y z
N LYS A 1 15.45 -19.04 -20.05
CA LYS A 1 16.86 -18.77 -20.28
C LYS A 1 17.34 -19.60 -21.46
N ILE A 2 18.05 -18.99 -22.38
CA ILE A 2 18.74 -19.66 -23.51
C ILE A 2 20.22 -19.32 -23.39
N ASP A 3 21.05 -20.35 -23.33
CA ASP A 3 22.50 -20.21 -23.34
C ASP A 3 23.00 -20.74 -24.68
N ALA A 4 23.77 -19.95 -25.43
CA ALA A 4 24.42 -20.33 -26.65
C ALA A 4 25.92 -20.30 -26.44
N VAL A 5 26.58 -21.43 -26.74
CA VAL A 5 28.05 -21.57 -26.68
C VAL A 5 28.55 -21.87 -28.06
N VAL A 6 29.46 -21.07 -28.56
CA VAL A 6 30.15 -21.29 -29.85
C VAL A 6 31.62 -21.45 -29.54
N SER A 7 32.19 -22.58 -29.96
CA SER A 7 33.62 -22.88 -29.85
C SER A 7 34.25 -22.90 -31.23
N ASP A 8 35.40 -22.26 -31.37
CA ASP A 8 36.17 -22.31 -32.61
C ASP A 8 37.09 -23.54 -32.65
N LEU A 9 37.79 -23.72 -33.77
CA LEU A 9 38.71 -24.85 -33.98
C LEU A 9 39.96 -24.79 -33.08
N ASN A 10 40.23 -23.65 -32.49
CA ASN A 10 41.36 -23.43 -31.56
C ASN A 10 40.97 -23.68 -30.11
N GLY A 11 39.70 -23.98 -29.83
CA GLY A 11 39.17 -24.24 -28.49
C GLY A 11 38.71 -22.97 -27.74
N GLU A 12 38.71 -21.79 -28.38
CA GLU A 12 38.12 -20.62 -27.79
C GLU A 12 36.57 -20.75 -27.80
N SER A 13 35.95 -20.44 -26.67
CA SER A 13 34.50 -20.52 -26.50
C SER A 13 33.91 -19.16 -26.16
N HIS A 14 32.92 -18.73 -26.92
CA HIS A 14 32.10 -17.56 -26.66
C HIS A 14 30.72 -18.00 -26.18
N THR A 15 30.30 -17.47 -25.03
CA THR A 15 28.98 -17.78 -24.46
C THR A 15 28.14 -16.53 -24.49
N GLU A 16 26.93 -16.63 -25.02
CA GLU A 16 25.90 -15.60 -24.94
C GLU A 16 24.67 -16.17 -24.23
N GLU A 17 24.16 -15.37 -23.28
CA GLU A 17 22.99 -15.69 -22.51
C GLU A 17 21.84 -14.74 -22.84
N ARG A 18 20.66 -15.30 -23.08
CA ARG A 18 19.42 -14.53 -23.25
C ARG A 18 18.36 -15.05 -22.31
N THR A 19 17.82 -14.14 -21.52
CA THR A 19 16.67 -14.42 -20.66
C THR A 19 15.43 -13.77 -21.24
N PHE A 20 14.34 -14.50 -21.30
CA PHE A 20 13.02 -13.96 -21.65
C PHE A 20 11.98 -14.49 -20.68
N SER A 21 10.96 -13.69 -20.43
CA SER A 21 9.86 -14.02 -19.56
C SER A 21 8.65 -14.46 -20.38
N ILE A 22 7.99 -15.51 -19.92
CA ILE A 22 6.75 -16.02 -20.51
C ILE A 22 5.68 -15.93 -19.43
N SER A 23 4.53 -15.37 -19.76
CA SER A 23 3.38 -15.32 -18.88
C SER A 23 2.12 -15.76 -19.60
N ARG A 24 1.15 -16.23 -18.82
CA ARG A 24 -0.22 -16.47 -19.30
C ARG A 24 -1.03 -15.18 -19.43
N GLN A 25 -0.66 -14.15 -18.69
CA GLN A 25 -1.28 -12.84 -18.76
C GLN A 25 -0.49 -11.97 -19.72
N SER A 26 -1.19 -11.24 -20.59
CA SER A 26 -0.59 -10.27 -21.50
C SER A 26 -0.67 -8.84 -20.98
N LEU A 27 -1.39 -8.61 -19.87
CA LEU A 27 -1.67 -7.30 -19.29
C LEU A 27 -1.51 -7.36 -17.77
N TRP A 28 -0.83 -6.36 -17.20
CA TRP A 28 -0.77 -6.02 -15.79
C TRP A 28 -1.33 -4.62 -15.60
N ILE A 29 -2.02 -4.42 -14.51
CA ILE A 29 -2.57 -3.12 -14.11
C ILE A 29 -2.06 -2.77 -12.73
N SER A 30 -1.78 -1.50 -12.52
CA SER A 30 -1.31 -0.96 -11.24
C SER A 30 -1.82 0.48 -11.04
N ASN A 31 -1.54 1.07 -9.90
CA ASN A 31 -1.96 2.44 -9.60
C ASN A 31 -0.85 3.22 -8.87
N SER A 32 -1.00 4.56 -8.81
CA SER A 32 -0.03 5.47 -8.18
C SER A 32 -0.35 5.79 -6.72
N ILE A 33 -1.37 5.17 -6.14
CA ILE A 33 -1.77 5.44 -4.75
C ILE A 33 -0.72 4.84 -3.81
N SER A 34 -0.19 5.65 -2.90
CA SER A 34 0.79 5.20 -1.90
C SER A 34 0.09 4.41 -0.78
N ASP A 35 0.84 3.60 -0.04
CA ASP A 35 0.30 2.86 1.11
C ASP A 35 -0.36 3.75 2.15
N VAL A 36 0.12 4.99 2.30
CA VAL A 36 -0.48 6.03 3.14
C VAL A 36 -0.52 7.34 2.40
N GLU A 37 -1.73 7.85 2.18
CA GLU A 37 -2.00 9.14 1.56
C GLU A 37 -2.34 10.20 2.62
N GLU A 38 -1.97 11.45 2.34
CA GLU A 38 -2.38 12.60 3.14
C GLU A 38 -3.74 13.11 2.68
N LEU A 39 -4.69 13.23 3.61
CA LEU A 39 -6.08 13.63 3.29
C LEU A 39 -6.17 14.95 2.52
N ALA A 40 -5.34 15.93 2.88
CA ALA A 40 -5.32 17.24 2.23
C ALA A 40 -4.74 17.20 0.81
N ASP A 41 -3.85 16.24 0.52
CA ASP A 41 -3.08 16.15 -0.71
C ASP A 41 -3.64 15.10 -1.68
N PHE A 42 -4.46 14.16 -1.21
CA PHE A 42 -5.05 13.11 -2.02
C PHE A 42 -6.16 13.67 -2.92
N LYS A 43 -5.78 14.25 -4.05
CA LYS A 43 -6.68 14.93 -5.00
C LYS A 43 -6.81 14.22 -6.33
N GLU A 44 -5.86 13.36 -6.64
CA GLU A 44 -5.80 12.63 -7.91
C GLU A 44 -4.94 11.37 -7.77
N PHE A 45 -5.11 10.43 -8.67
CA PHE A 45 -4.27 9.24 -8.81
C PHE A 45 -4.21 8.81 -10.27
N LYS A 46 -3.30 7.89 -10.60
CA LYS A 46 -3.17 7.30 -11.94
C LYS A 46 -3.34 5.80 -11.89
N ILE A 47 -3.83 5.25 -12.99
CA ILE A 47 -3.84 3.81 -13.24
C ILE A 47 -2.91 3.56 -14.42
N TYR A 48 -2.09 2.53 -14.31
CA TYR A 48 -1.12 2.12 -15.31
C TYR A 48 -1.47 0.73 -15.83
N SER A 49 -1.08 0.46 -17.05
CA SER A 49 -1.19 -0.86 -17.67
C SER A 49 0.05 -1.17 -18.49
N GLU A 50 0.58 -2.35 -18.33
CA GLU A 50 1.84 -2.75 -18.94
C GLU A 50 1.86 -4.24 -19.29
N ASN A 51 2.77 -4.66 -20.15
CA ASN A 51 3.06 -6.05 -20.40
C ASN A 51 4.12 -6.59 -19.42
N ILE A 52 4.45 -7.89 -19.56
CA ILE A 52 5.47 -8.55 -18.73
C ILE A 52 6.87 -7.91 -18.84
N SER A 53 7.13 -7.16 -19.89
CA SER A 53 8.41 -6.45 -20.09
C SER A 53 8.39 -5.03 -19.53
N GLY A 54 7.30 -4.60 -18.87
CA GLY A 54 7.13 -3.25 -18.37
C GLY A 54 6.80 -2.20 -19.45
N SER A 55 6.48 -2.64 -20.68
CA SER A 55 6.08 -1.72 -21.73
C SER A 55 4.59 -1.42 -21.61
N HIS A 56 4.23 -0.14 -21.74
CA HIS A 56 2.84 0.31 -21.71
C HIS A 56 1.97 -0.42 -22.76
N ILE A 57 0.78 -0.80 -22.37
CA ILE A 57 -0.28 -1.34 -23.22
C ILE A 57 -1.57 -0.59 -22.93
N ASP A 58 -2.19 -0.03 -23.97
CA ASP A 58 -3.49 0.64 -23.83
C ASP A 58 -4.55 -0.36 -23.37
N ALA A 59 -5.25 0.00 -22.30
CA ALA A 59 -6.33 -0.80 -21.76
C ALA A 59 -7.44 0.10 -21.18
N THR A 60 -8.68 -0.37 -21.28
CA THR A 60 -9.78 0.22 -20.53
C THR A 60 -9.86 -0.47 -19.17
N VAL A 61 -9.65 0.29 -18.10
CA VAL A 61 -9.65 -0.21 -16.73
C VAL A 61 -10.85 0.36 -15.99
N GLU A 62 -11.71 -0.50 -15.50
CA GLU A 62 -12.74 -0.17 -14.52
C GLU A 62 -12.14 -0.19 -13.13
N TYR A 63 -12.45 0.80 -12.31
CA TYR A 63 -11.95 0.87 -10.94
C TYR A 63 -13.06 1.22 -9.96
N GLU A 64 -12.92 0.71 -8.73
CA GLU A 64 -13.79 1.07 -7.62
C GLU A 64 -12.98 1.14 -6.33
N ILE A 65 -13.16 2.25 -5.58
CA ILE A 65 -12.51 2.49 -4.29
C ILE A 65 -13.55 2.30 -3.19
N PHE A 66 -13.21 1.45 -2.24
CA PHE A 66 -14.06 1.08 -1.11
C PHE A 66 -13.45 1.55 0.20
N LYS A 67 -14.30 1.99 1.13
CA LYS A 67 -13.95 2.15 2.54
C LYS A 67 -13.95 0.79 3.20
N LEU A 68 -12.92 0.50 3.99
CA LEU A 68 -12.83 -0.71 4.78
C LEU A 68 -13.28 -0.48 6.23
N GLU A 69 -13.71 -1.55 6.89
CA GLU A 69 -14.01 -1.56 8.31
C GLU A 69 -12.73 -1.39 9.12
N GLU A 70 -12.73 -0.44 10.05
CA GLU A 70 -11.63 -0.31 11.00
C GLU A 70 -11.84 -1.23 12.20
N PRO A 71 -10.76 -1.77 12.80
CA PRO A 71 -10.89 -2.54 14.03
C PRO A 71 -11.38 -1.63 15.17
N SER A 72 -12.09 -2.20 16.13
CA SER A 72 -12.61 -1.47 17.29
C SER A 72 -11.51 -0.85 18.16
N HIS A 73 -10.33 -1.46 18.17
CA HIS A 73 -9.16 -1.01 18.94
C HIS A 73 -7.87 -1.40 18.20
N ALA A 74 -6.77 -0.76 18.57
CA ALA A 74 -5.47 -1.10 18.04
C ALA A 74 -4.97 -2.43 18.62
N THR A 75 -4.35 -3.23 17.78
CA THR A 75 -3.63 -4.43 18.19
C THR A 75 -2.27 -4.51 17.54
N VAL A 76 -1.32 -5.12 18.21
CA VAL A 76 -0.03 -5.46 17.64
C VAL A 76 -0.15 -6.84 16.97
N ALA A 77 0.40 -6.97 15.77
CA ALA A 77 0.47 -8.25 15.09
C ALA A 77 1.36 -9.21 15.88
N ARG A 78 0.92 -10.44 16.03
CA ARG A 78 1.78 -11.49 16.61
C ARG A 78 2.89 -11.86 15.63
N LEU A 79 4.08 -12.12 16.14
CA LEU A 79 5.20 -12.59 15.32
C LEU A 79 4.88 -13.93 14.65
N LYS A 80 4.12 -14.78 15.32
CA LYS A 80 3.65 -16.06 14.80
C LYS A 80 2.24 -16.34 15.30
N THR A 81 1.34 -16.69 14.40
CA THR A 81 0.03 -17.22 14.78
C THR A 81 0.18 -18.66 15.26
N ALA A 82 -0.55 -19.02 16.28
CA ALA A 82 -0.57 -20.42 16.73
C ALA A 82 -1.26 -21.31 15.68
N ASP A 83 -0.72 -22.49 15.43
CA ASP A 83 -1.29 -23.46 14.50
C ASP A 83 -2.70 -23.89 14.96
N LYS A 84 -2.93 -23.88 16.27
CA LYS A 84 -4.24 -24.12 16.88
C LYS A 84 -4.51 -23.05 17.92
N GLN A 85 -5.66 -22.38 17.81
CA GLN A 85 -6.12 -21.44 18.83
C GLN A 85 -6.61 -22.22 20.05
N MET A 86 -6.00 -21.93 21.20
CA MET A 86 -6.35 -22.60 22.48
C MET A 86 -7.39 -21.80 23.26
N TYR A 87 -7.51 -20.52 23.00
CA TYR A 87 -8.43 -19.60 23.67
C TYR A 87 -9.50 -19.13 22.69
N SER A 88 -10.71 -18.90 23.17
CA SER A 88 -11.71 -18.15 22.41
C SER A 88 -11.27 -16.70 22.22
N ARG A 89 -11.90 -15.99 21.27
CA ARG A 89 -11.61 -14.56 21.07
C ARG A 89 -11.83 -13.75 22.33
N GLU A 90 -12.94 -13.98 23.05
CA GLU A 90 -13.27 -13.25 24.27
C GLU A 90 -12.25 -13.49 25.39
N GLU A 91 -11.77 -14.71 25.54
CA GLU A 91 -10.73 -15.05 26.52
C GLU A 91 -9.40 -14.40 26.13
N TRP A 92 -9.04 -14.43 24.83
CA TRP A 92 -7.82 -13.82 24.34
C TRP A 92 -7.81 -12.30 24.54
N GLU A 93 -8.88 -11.61 24.21
CA GLU A 93 -9.01 -10.16 24.38
C GLU A 93 -8.92 -9.74 25.85
N LYS A 94 -9.34 -10.59 26.77
CA LYS A 94 -9.14 -10.36 28.22
C LYS A 94 -7.70 -10.59 28.67
N LEU A 95 -7.04 -11.63 28.16
CA LEU A 95 -5.69 -12.00 28.55
C LEU A 95 -4.63 -11.14 27.88
N CYS A 96 -4.83 -10.80 26.61
CA CYS A 96 -3.86 -10.12 25.77
C CYS A 96 -4.52 -9.02 24.91
N PRO A 97 -5.13 -7.99 25.50
CA PRO A 97 -5.92 -7.00 24.77
C PRO A 97 -5.13 -6.21 23.71
N ALA A 98 -3.81 -6.12 23.87
CA ALA A 98 -2.94 -5.45 22.91
C ALA A 98 -2.48 -6.34 21.74
N LEU A 99 -2.75 -7.64 21.77
CA LEU A 99 -2.30 -8.57 20.72
C LEU A 99 -3.49 -9.04 19.86
N GLY A 100 -3.30 -8.99 18.55
CA GLY A 100 -4.31 -9.51 17.61
C GLY A 100 -4.63 -11.00 17.86
N TYR A 101 -5.90 -11.36 17.82
CA TYR A 101 -6.35 -12.74 17.90
C TYR A 101 -6.17 -13.48 16.56
N GLY A 102 -6.47 -12.80 15.47
CA GLY A 102 -6.43 -13.32 14.11
C GLY A 102 -5.83 -12.30 13.12
N ASP A 103 -6.60 -11.99 12.12
CA ASP A 103 -6.17 -11.21 10.96
C ASP A 103 -6.56 -9.72 11.03
N GLU A 104 -6.79 -9.18 12.24
CA GLU A 104 -7.26 -7.80 12.44
C GLU A 104 -6.33 -6.76 11.82
N ASN A 105 -5.03 -7.09 11.76
CA ASN A 105 -4.01 -6.22 11.18
C ASN A 105 -3.85 -6.38 9.66
N THR A 106 -4.54 -7.37 9.05
CA THR A 106 -4.45 -7.70 7.63
C THR A 106 -5.50 -6.94 6.85
N LEU A 107 -5.09 -5.91 6.09
CA LEU A 107 -6.03 -5.07 5.32
C LEU A 107 -6.81 -5.86 4.29
N GLU A 108 -6.21 -6.88 3.69
CA GLU A 108 -6.81 -7.73 2.65
C GLU A 108 -8.05 -8.48 3.15
N LYS A 109 -8.13 -8.75 4.45
CA LYS A 109 -9.23 -9.49 5.07
C LYS A 109 -10.31 -8.60 5.67
N ARG A 110 -10.10 -7.29 5.71
CA ARG A 110 -11.09 -6.35 6.23
C ARG A 110 -12.31 -6.29 5.32
N LYS A 111 -13.47 -6.16 5.94
CA LYS A 111 -14.76 -6.05 5.25
C LYS A 111 -14.90 -4.70 4.57
N ILE A 112 -15.53 -4.70 3.41
CA ILE A 112 -15.95 -3.49 2.71
C ILE A 112 -17.19 -2.93 3.41
N VAL A 113 -17.13 -1.63 3.74
CA VAL A 113 -18.25 -0.90 4.35
C VAL A 113 -19.09 -0.21 3.30
N SER A 114 -18.43 0.51 2.38
CA SER A 114 -19.11 1.29 1.35
C SER A 114 -18.22 1.54 0.15
N SER A 115 -18.84 1.73 -1.01
CA SER A 115 -18.19 2.25 -2.21
C SER A 115 -18.08 3.78 -2.10
N ILE A 116 -16.90 4.32 -2.35
CA ILE A 116 -16.61 5.75 -2.25
C ILE A 116 -16.52 6.41 -3.63
N MET A 117 -15.86 5.74 -4.56
CA MET A 117 -15.63 6.25 -5.91
C MET A 117 -15.54 5.08 -6.89
N LYS A 118 -16.14 5.24 -8.07
CA LYS A 118 -16.01 4.28 -9.17
C LYS A 118 -15.92 5.00 -10.49
N GLY A 119 -15.29 4.37 -11.44
CA GLY A 119 -15.16 4.92 -12.78
C GLY A 119 -14.49 3.96 -13.75
N SER A 120 -14.22 4.46 -14.93
CA SER A 120 -13.47 3.78 -15.97
C SER A 120 -12.50 4.76 -16.61
N VAL A 121 -11.32 4.31 -16.95
CA VAL A 121 -10.27 5.10 -17.61
C VAL A 121 -9.65 4.28 -18.73
N ASN A 122 -9.28 4.95 -19.82
CA ASN A 122 -8.40 4.37 -20.81
C ASN A 122 -6.97 4.80 -20.48
N THR A 123 -6.07 3.85 -20.30
CA THR A 123 -4.69 4.08 -19.89
C THR A 123 -3.82 4.71 -21.00
N ALA A 124 -4.30 4.80 -22.24
CA ALA A 124 -3.71 5.65 -23.28
C ALA A 124 -3.75 7.14 -22.89
N ASP A 125 -4.76 7.53 -22.08
CA ASP A 125 -4.85 8.87 -21.51
C ASP A 125 -4.01 8.92 -20.23
N THR A 126 -2.92 9.69 -20.27
CA THR A 126 -2.00 9.86 -19.14
C THR A 126 -2.49 10.88 -18.09
N THR A 127 -3.67 11.46 -18.29
CA THR A 127 -4.27 12.43 -17.36
C THR A 127 -4.60 11.77 -16.03
N PRO A 128 -4.20 12.35 -14.89
CA PRO A 128 -4.59 11.83 -13.60
C PRO A 128 -6.12 11.81 -13.41
N ILE A 129 -6.60 10.80 -12.74
CA ILE A 129 -8.00 10.68 -12.35
C ILE A 129 -8.25 11.62 -11.17
N ALA A 130 -8.94 12.72 -11.42
CA ALA A 130 -9.23 13.71 -10.38
C ALA A 130 -10.30 13.19 -9.41
N ILE A 131 -10.05 13.37 -8.11
CA ILE A 131 -11.03 13.12 -7.07
C ILE A 131 -12.01 14.31 -7.05
N GLY A 132 -13.22 14.07 -7.52
CA GLY A 132 -14.23 15.11 -7.65
C GLY A 132 -14.66 15.68 -6.30
N LYS A 133 -15.08 16.95 -6.26
CA LYS A 133 -15.53 17.65 -5.04
C LYS A 133 -16.68 16.97 -4.29
N LYS A 134 -17.42 16.09 -4.96
CA LYS A 134 -18.52 15.31 -4.36
C LYS A 134 -18.02 14.06 -3.62
N VAL A 135 -16.81 13.61 -3.91
CA VAL A 135 -16.20 12.45 -3.26
C VAL A 135 -15.54 12.92 -1.98
N LYS A 136 -15.97 12.38 -0.86
CA LYS A 136 -15.43 12.74 0.46
C LYS A 136 -14.66 11.55 1.03
N PHE A 137 -13.35 11.64 0.99
CA PHE A 137 -12.50 10.76 1.77
C PHE A 137 -12.42 11.24 3.22
N THR A 138 -12.24 10.31 4.12
CA THR A 138 -11.96 10.55 5.54
C THR A 138 -10.74 9.74 5.92
N THR A 139 -10.14 9.99 7.08
CA THR A 139 -9.07 9.13 7.58
C THR A 139 -9.55 7.68 7.72
N GLY A 140 -8.63 6.72 7.55
CA GLY A 140 -8.91 5.28 7.65
C GLY A 140 -8.40 4.46 6.48
N SER A 141 -8.86 3.22 6.39
CA SER A 141 -8.39 2.21 5.43
C SER A 141 -9.32 2.08 4.22
N TYR A 142 -8.71 1.87 3.07
CA TYR A 142 -9.38 1.78 1.78
C TYR A 142 -8.83 0.64 0.94
N ARG A 143 -9.61 0.26 -0.05
CA ARG A 143 -9.24 -0.72 -1.08
C ARG A 143 -9.64 -0.19 -2.44
N ILE A 144 -8.72 -0.23 -3.39
CA ILE A 144 -9.03 -0.06 -4.80
C ILE A 144 -9.03 -1.43 -5.46
N ILE A 145 -10.09 -1.72 -6.22
CA ILE A 145 -10.19 -2.90 -7.08
C ILE A 145 -10.24 -2.39 -8.50
N MET A 146 -9.34 -2.90 -9.32
CA MET A 146 -9.21 -2.54 -10.74
C MET A 146 -9.45 -3.77 -11.60
N LYS A 147 -10.18 -3.60 -12.69
CA LYS A 147 -10.50 -4.66 -13.64
C LYS A 147 -10.27 -4.20 -15.06
N ALA A 148 -9.65 -5.06 -15.85
CA ALA A 148 -9.45 -4.84 -17.27
C ALA A 148 -9.63 -6.14 -18.03
N LYS A 149 -9.71 -6.07 -19.35
CA LYS A 149 -9.63 -7.23 -20.23
C LYS A 149 -8.38 -7.14 -21.07
N ASP A 150 -7.67 -8.24 -21.19
CA ASP A 150 -6.55 -8.33 -22.10
C ASP A 150 -7.03 -8.49 -23.56
N LYS A 151 -6.08 -8.49 -24.50
CA LYS A 151 -6.35 -8.68 -25.94
C LYS A 151 -7.06 -9.99 -26.29
N ASP A 152 -6.93 -11.00 -25.43
CA ASP A 152 -7.51 -12.34 -25.61
C ASP A 152 -8.87 -12.45 -24.90
N GLY A 153 -9.34 -11.36 -24.27
CA GLY A 153 -10.64 -11.26 -23.58
C GLY A 153 -10.62 -11.80 -22.15
N ASN A 154 -9.44 -12.15 -21.61
CA ASN A 154 -9.33 -12.60 -20.22
C ASN A 154 -9.48 -11.43 -19.26
N GLU A 155 -10.25 -11.65 -18.20
CA GLU A 155 -10.41 -10.65 -17.14
C GLU A 155 -9.17 -10.63 -16.24
N ILE A 156 -8.59 -9.44 -16.10
CA ILE A 156 -7.49 -9.15 -15.21
C ILE A 156 -8.04 -8.31 -14.05
N THR A 157 -7.79 -8.75 -12.84
CA THR A 157 -8.17 -8.01 -11.62
C THR A 157 -6.94 -7.76 -10.78
N ASP A 158 -6.75 -6.53 -10.36
CA ASP A 158 -5.76 -6.16 -9.37
C ASP A 158 -6.40 -5.41 -8.20
N THR A 159 -5.83 -5.57 -7.02
CA THR A 159 -6.35 -5.02 -5.78
C THR A 159 -5.22 -4.45 -4.95
N ALA A 160 -5.35 -3.17 -4.60
CA ALA A 160 -4.42 -2.52 -3.68
C ALA A 160 -5.16 -1.98 -2.46
N ASN A 161 -4.52 -2.06 -1.29
CA ASN A 161 -5.03 -1.46 -0.07
C ASN A 161 -4.18 -0.24 0.27
N PHE A 162 -4.83 0.80 0.78
CA PHE A 162 -4.15 2.02 1.21
C PHE A 162 -4.85 2.63 2.42
N ARG A 163 -4.20 3.59 3.04
CA ARG A 163 -4.73 4.32 4.18
C ARG A 163 -4.70 5.80 3.90
N ILE A 164 -5.64 6.52 4.50
CA ILE A 164 -5.64 7.98 4.49
C ILE A 164 -5.45 8.47 5.91
N ALA A 165 -4.44 9.30 6.09
CA ALA A 165 -4.12 9.96 7.35
C ALA A 165 -4.28 11.48 7.21
N ASP A 166 -4.46 12.16 8.33
CA ASP A 166 -4.46 13.63 8.43
C ASP A 166 -3.34 14.03 9.37
N LYS A 167 -2.25 14.53 8.81
CA LYS A 167 -1.08 15.01 9.57
C LYS A 167 -1.35 16.25 10.38
N THR A 168 -2.46 16.96 10.13
CA THR A 168 -2.84 18.17 10.86
C THR A 168 -3.75 17.89 12.05
N SER A 169 -4.40 16.72 12.07
CA SER A 169 -5.31 16.30 13.13
C SER A 169 -4.56 15.86 14.38
N ASP A 170 -5.06 16.23 15.55
CA ASP A 170 -4.57 15.70 16.83
C ASP A 170 -5.17 14.33 17.19
N LYS A 171 -6.06 13.81 16.34
CA LYS A 171 -6.65 12.47 16.50
C LYS A 171 -5.87 11.45 15.71
N MET A 172 -5.83 10.22 16.24
CA MET A 172 -5.30 9.09 15.50
C MET A 172 -6.12 8.88 14.22
N PRO A 173 -5.47 8.71 13.06
CA PRO A 173 -6.18 8.57 11.78
C PRO A 173 -7.00 7.27 11.70
N TYR A 174 -6.55 6.23 12.37
CA TYR A 174 -7.18 4.91 12.53
C TYR A 174 -6.55 4.21 13.73
N PRO A 175 -7.18 3.15 14.30
CA PRO A 175 -6.59 2.40 15.41
C PRO A 175 -5.26 1.76 15.02
N MET A 176 -4.18 2.17 15.69
CA MET A 176 -2.82 1.67 15.44
C MET A 176 -1.94 1.79 16.68
N PRO A 177 -0.97 0.86 16.86
CA PRO A 177 -0.10 0.84 18.03
C PRO A 177 0.80 2.07 18.13
N SER A 178 1.27 2.56 17.00
CA SER A 178 2.16 3.72 16.93
C SER A 178 1.92 4.51 15.66
N TYR A 179 2.00 5.81 15.77
CA TYR A 179 1.89 6.77 14.68
C TYR A 179 3.04 7.76 14.77
N PHE A 180 3.65 8.01 13.63
CA PHE A 180 4.71 8.99 13.49
C PHE A 180 4.43 9.82 12.24
N ALA A 181 4.45 11.13 12.38
CA ALA A 181 4.31 12.04 11.25
C ALA A 181 5.22 13.25 11.38
N LEU A 182 5.70 13.72 10.26
CA LEU A 182 6.44 14.98 10.10
C LEU A 182 5.57 15.97 9.34
N SER A 183 5.55 17.22 9.78
CA SER A 183 4.83 18.29 9.09
C SER A 183 5.41 18.58 7.70
N LYS A 184 6.70 18.28 7.49
CA LYS A 184 7.42 18.43 6.22
C LYS A 184 8.39 17.27 6.04
N SER A 185 8.49 16.71 4.84
CA SER A 185 9.46 15.68 4.47
C SER A 185 10.84 16.25 4.15
N SER A 186 10.92 17.55 3.80
CA SER A 186 12.15 18.29 3.55
C SER A 186 12.02 19.69 4.14
N ALA A 187 13.15 20.24 4.61
CA ALA A 187 13.19 21.55 5.23
C ALA A 187 14.51 22.26 4.89
N LYS A 188 14.48 23.58 4.80
CA LYS A 188 15.67 24.44 4.67
C LYS A 188 16.21 24.79 6.06
N VAL A 189 17.46 25.25 6.11
CA VAL A 189 18.05 25.77 7.34
C VAL A 189 17.19 26.92 7.89
N GLY A 190 16.79 26.83 9.15
CA GLY A 190 15.91 27.79 9.80
C GLY A 190 14.43 27.43 9.78
N ASP A 191 14.00 26.45 9.00
CA ASP A 191 12.62 25.97 9.01
C ASP A 191 12.31 25.21 10.30
N LYS A 192 11.06 25.39 10.78
CA LYS A 192 10.51 24.57 11.88
C LYS A 192 9.82 23.35 11.29
N VAL A 193 10.18 22.18 11.79
CA VAL A 193 9.53 20.89 11.47
C VAL A 193 8.84 20.40 12.75
N GLN A 194 7.53 20.16 12.66
CA GLN A 194 6.79 19.51 13.74
C GLN A 194 6.88 18.00 13.58
N VAL A 195 7.18 17.34 14.68
CA VAL A 195 7.17 15.88 14.80
C VAL A 195 5.96 15.51 15.65
N ARG A 196 5.17 14.56 15.20
CA ARG A 196 4.02 14.03 15.93
C ARG A 196 4.22 12.56 16.21
N PHE A 197 4.03 12.21 17.47
CA PHE A 197 3.95 10.83 17.93
C PHE A 197 2.54 10.58 18.42
N GLY A 198 2.03 9.41 18.18
CA GLY A 198 0.72 9.01 18.65
C GLY A 198 0.62 7.50 18.86
N SER A 199 -0.34 7.10 19.67
CA SER A 199 -0.72 5.71 19.89
C SER A 199 -2.21 5.65 20.20
N SER A 200 -2.84 4.55 19.80
CA SER A 200 -4.20 4.23 20.25
C SER A 200 -4.20 3.41 21.54
N PHE A 201 -3.04 3.10 22.09
CA PHE A 201 -2.92 2.53 23.43
C PHE A 201 -2.87 3.64 24.47
N SER A 202 -3.36 3.36 25.69
CA SER A 202 -3.14 4.17 26.88
C SER A 202 -1.76 3.87 27.48
N ASP A 203 -1.25 4.81 28.25
CA ASP A 203 -0.03 4.67 29.06
C ASP A 203 1.22 4.30 28.25
N VAL A 204 1.43 4.99 27.13
CA VAL A 204 2.57 4.78 26.25
C VAL A 204 3.71 5.69 26.61
N THR A 205 4.91 5.13 26.75
CA THR A 205 6.16 5.88 26.86
C THR A 205 6.85 5.91 25.50
N VAL A 206 7.21 7.11 25.04
CA VAL A 206 7.91 7.31 23.77
C VAL A 206 9.36 7.69 24.03
N PHE A 207 10.29 6.90 23.53
CA PHE A 207 11.72 7.25 23.47
C PHE A 207 12.02 7.73 22.05
N TYR A 208 12.68 8.87 21.93
CA TYR A 208 13.08 9.39 20.62
C TYR A 208 14.49 9.97 20.69
N THR A 209 15.18 9.93 19.58
CA THR A 209 16.49 10.56 19.40
C THR A 209 16.45 11.42 18.15
N ILE A 210 16.93 12.64 18.23
CA ILE A 210 17.09 13.52 17.08
C ILE A 210 18.56 13.56 16.71
N GLN A 211 18.88 13.17 15.47
CA GLN A 211 20.25 13.18 14.96
C GLN A 211 20.39 14.18 13.82
N ILE A 212 21.39 15.04 13.90
CA ILE A 212 21.75 15.98 12.84
C ILE A 212 23.19 15.69 12.38
N GLY A 213 23.33 15.11 11.20
CA GLY A 213 24.63 14.62 10.72
C GLY A 213 25.14 13.47 11.60
N LYS A 214 26.29 13.68 12.27
CA LYS A 214 26.90 12.72 13.20
C LYS A 214 26.70 13.09 14.68
N ARG A 215 25.84 14.06 14.97
CA ARG A 215 25.58 14.54 16.35
C ARG A 215 24.16 14.17 16.76
N ASP A 216 24.06 13.56 17.92
CA ASP A 216 22.79 13.37 18.60
C ASP A 216 22.44 14.66 19.34
N LEU A 217 21.19 15.09 19.24
CA LEU A 217 20.63 16.17 20.07
C LEU A 217 19.81 15.50 21.15
N GLU A 218 20.17 15.71 22.40
CA GLU A 218 19.39 15.33 23.58
C GLU A 218 18.21 16.27 23.80
#